data_4bfa1318f000d64523c789621c04d9e7
#
_entry.id   4bfa1318f000d64523c789621c04d9e7
#
_cell.length_a   1.000
_cell.length_b   1.000
_cell.length_c   1.000
_cell.angle_alpha   90.00
_cell.angle_beta   90.00
_cell.angle_gamma   90.00
#
_symmetry.space_group_name_H-M   'P 1'
#
loop_
_entity.id
_entity.type
_entity.pdbx_description
1 polymer ?
#
loop_
_entity_poly.entity_id
_entity_poly.type
_entity_poly.pdbx_seq_one_letter_code
_entity_poly.pdbx_strand_id
1 'polypeptide(L)'
;MGDTIRADEEESGDAVTLALLALGWLLSDGDRASRLLALTGMTADDLRQGATNPRILAEFIRYLEGYEADLVAAADAIGASPAQLVNARIELERRT
;
A
#
# COMPACT_ATOMS: atom_id res chain seq x y z
N MET A 1 7.01 16.19 -26.37
CA MET A 1 7.17 15.55 -25.41
C MET A 1 6.01 15.23 -24.50
N GLY A 2 5.61 14.00 -24.50
CA GLY A 2 4.55 13.50 -23.64
C GLY A 2 5.00 13.20 -22.21
N ASP A 3 6.22 13.60 -21.85
CA ASP A 3 6.83 13.19 -20.59
C ASP A 3 6.07 13.69 -19.36
N THR A 4 5.54 14.91 -19.41
CA THR A 4 4.80 15.48 -18.28
C THR A 4 3.53 14.70 -17.99
N ILE A 5 2.78 14.33 -19.03
CA ILE A 5 1.55 13.54 -18.88
C ILE A 5 1.90 12.14 -18.40
N ARG A 6 2.96 11.58 -18.97
CA ARG A 6 3.42 10.25 -18.61
C ARG A 6 3.92 10.19 -17.16
N ALA A 7 4.53 11.27 -16.68
CA ALA A 7 4.98 11.34 -15.30
C ALA A 7 3.82 11.24 -14.31
N ASP A 8 2.69 11.88 -14.60
CA ASP A 8 1.50 11.80 -13.76
C ASP A 8 0.95 10.37 -13.72
N GLU A 9 0.92 9.71 -14.88
CA GLU A 9 0.51 8.32 -14.98
C GLU A 9 1.46 7.40 -14.21
N GLU A 10 2.76 7.66 -14.31
CA GLU A 10 3.77 6.88 -13.60
C GLU A 10 3.63 7.04 -12.08
N GLU A 11 3.39 8.25 -11.59
CA GLU A 11 3.14 8.47 -10.17
C GLU A 11 1.94 7.68 -9.68
N SER A 12 0.86 7.71 -10.45
CA SER A 12 -0.33 6.94 -10.14
C SER A 12 -0.06 5.45 -10.15
N GLY A 13 0.68 4.97 -11.16
CA GLY A 13 1.09 3.57 -11.26
C GLY A 13 2.02 3.17 -10.13
N ASP A 14 2.95 4.06 -9.77
CA ASP A 14 3.88 3.81 -8.68
C ASP A 14 3.17 3.68 -7.34
N ALA A 15 2.15 4.50 -7.09
CA ALA A 15 1.37 4.41 -5.85
C ALA A 15 0.69 3.06 -5.71
N VAL A 16 0.06 2.59 -6.79
CA VAL A 16 -0.57 1.26 -6.80
C VAL A 16 0.48 0.17 -6.62
N THR A 17 1.58 0.27 -7.35
CA THR A 17 2.66 -0.73 -7.28
C THR A 17 3.23 -0.82 -5.87
N LEU A 18 3.54 0.31 -5.25
CA LEU A 18 4.07 0.33 -3.89
C LEU A 18 3.08 -0.28 -2.89
N ALA A 19 1.81 0.07 -3.03
CA ALA A 19 0.77 -0.47 -2.16
C ALA A 19 0.62 -1.98 -2.31
N LEU A 20 0.66 -2.49 -3.55
CA LEU A 20 0.58 -3.93 -3.81
C LEU A 20 1.80 -4.67 -3.28
N LEU A 21 2.99 -4.08 -3.42
CA LEU A 21 4.21 -4.68 -2.87
C LEU A 21 4.16 -4.72 -1.35
N ALA A 22 3.68 -3.65 -0.73
CA ALA A 22 3.53 -3.61 0.73
C ALA A 22 2.51 -4.64 1.21
N LEU A 23 1.40 -4.80 0.48
CA LEU A 23 0.41 -5.83 0.78
C LEU A 23 1.03 -7.22 0.67
N GLY A 24 1.80 -7.46 -0.40
CA GLY A 24 2.51 -8.73 -0.57
C GLY A 24 3.42 -9.04 0.60
N TRP A 25 4.15 -8.04 1.09
CA TRP A 25 5.01 -8.20 2.27
C TRP A 25 4.18 -8.55 3.51
N LEU A 26 3.05 -7.85 3.72
CA LEU A 26 2.17 -8.14 4.85
C LEU A 26 1.65 -9.57 4.81
N LEU A 27 1.33 -10.07 3.62
CA LEU A 27 0.73 -11.41 3.45
C LEU A 27 1.77 -12.52 3.37
N SER A 28 3.05 -12.19 3.26
CA SER A 28 4.13 -13.19 3.15
C SER A 28 4.43 -13.89 4.47
N ASP A 29 3.93 -13.37 5.58
CA ASP A 29 4.10 -13.94 6.93
C ASP A 29 2.72 -14.14 7.53
N GLY A 30 2.43 -15.37 7.99
CA GLY A 30 1.11 -15.72 8.52
C GLY A 30 0.68 -14.88 9.73
N ASP A 31 1.61 -14.59 10.63
CA ASP A 31 1.32 -13.78 11.81
C ASP A 31 1.01 -12.34 11.43
N ARG A 32 1.77 -11.77 10.50
CA ARG A 32 1.49 -10.42 9.99
C ARG A 32 0.13 -10.36 9.29
N ALA A 33 -0.17 -11.36 8.46
CA ALA A 33 -1.44 -11.43 7.75
C ALA A 33 -2.61 -11.53 8.73
N SER A 34 -2.50 -12.40 9.73
CA SER A 34 -3.55 -12.56 10.74
C SER A 34 -3.78 -11.28 11.52
N ARG A 35 -2.71 -10.59 11.89
CA ARG A 35 -2.81 -9.32 12.62
C ARG A 35 -3.46 -8.24 11.77
N LEU A 36 -3.11 -8.17 10.49
CA LEU A 36 -3.72 -7.22 9.56
C LEU A 36 -5.24 -7.41 9.51
N LEU A 37 -5.69 -8.66 9.31
CA LEU A 37 -7.11 -8.95 9.24
C LEU A 37 -7.83 -8.65 10.56
N ALA A 38 -7.20 -9.03 11.69
CA ALA A 38 -7.80 -8.82 13.00
C ALA A 38 -7.94 -7.32 13.33
N LEU A 39 -6.92 -6.52 13.02
CA LEU A 39 -6.90 -5.12 13.40
C LEU A 39 -7.66 -4.22 12.44
N THR A 40 -7.79 -4.60 11.17
CA THR A 40 -8.53 -3.82 10.19
C THR A 40 -9.98 -4.26 10.03
N GLY A 41 -10.31 -5.45 10.46
CA GLY A 41 -11.62 -6.04 10.25
C GLY A 41 -11.87 -6.48 8.81
N MET A 42 -10.85 -6.50 7.98
CA MET A 42 -10.98 -6.92 6.59
C MET A 42 -11.10 -8.44 6.48
N THR A 43 -11.82 -8.88 5.46
CA THR A 43 -11.94 -10.30 5.12
C THR A 43 -10.97 -10.66 3.99
N ALA A 44 -10.81 -11.96 3.74
CA ALA A 44 -10.01 -12.41 2.60
C ALA A 44 -10.55 -11.87 1.27
N ASP A 45 -11.87 -11.74 1.15
CA ASP A 45 -12.50 -11.17 -0.04
C ASP A 45 -12.17 -9.69 -0.19
N ASP A 46 -12.16 -8.95 0.92
CA ASP A 46 -11.75 -7.54 0.91
C ASP A 46 -10.33 -7.39 0.37
N LEU A 47 -9.41 -8.28 0.76
CA LEU A 47 -8.05 -8.27 0.27
C LEU A 47 -7.97 -8.52 -1.23
N ARG A 48 -8.76 -9.46 -1.73
CA ARG A 48 -8.81 -9.76 -3.17
C ARG A 48 -9.30 -8.57 -3.96
N GLN A 49 -10.37 -7.93 -3.48
CA GLN A 49 -10.95 -6.75 -4.12
C GLN A 49 -10.02 -5.56 -4.00
N GLY A 50 -9.23 -5.52 -2.93
CA GLY A 50 -8.31 -4.43 -2.65
C GLY A 50 -7.27 -4.22 -3.72
N ALA A 51 -6.89 -5.28 -4.44
CA ALA A 51 -5.90 -5.18 -5.50
C ALA A 51 -6.32 -4.23 -6.62
N THR A 52 -7.62 -4.00 -6.78
CA THR A 52 -8.16 -3.12 -7.81
C THR A 52 -8.85 -1.88 -7.25
N ASN A 53 -8.83 -1.70 -5.93
CA ASN A 53 -9.53 -0.60 -5.28
C ASN A 53 -8.53 0.33 -4.56
N PRO A 54 -8.31 1.55 -5.09
CA PRO A 54 -7.35 2.49 -4.49
C PRO A 54 -7.64 2.81 -3.02
N ARG A 55 -8.90 2.85 -2.66
CA ARG A 55 -9.31 3.14 -1.28
C ARG A 55 -8.83 2.06 -0.32
N ILE A 56 -8.97 0.79 -0.72
CA ILE A 56 -8.52 -0.33 0.11
C ILE A 56 -7.00 -0.38 0.15
N LEU A 57 -6.34 -0.14 -0.99
CA LEU A 57 -4.88 -0.07 -1.04
C LEU A 57 -4.34 1.02 -0.11
N ALA A 58 -5.00 2.17 -0.08
CA ALA A 58 -4.62 3.25 0.84
C ALA A 58 -4.76 2.81 2.30
N GLU A 59 -5.76 2.01 2.63
CA GLU A 59 -5.96 1.52 3.99
C GLU A 59 -4.84 0.59 4.46
N PHE A 60 -4.24 -0.20 3.57
CA PHE A 60 -3.09 -1.03 3.94
C PHE A 60 -1.92 -0.17 4.37
N ILE A 61 -1.65 0.91 3.63
CA ILE A 61 -0.56 1.80 3.98
C ILE A 61 -0.88 2.55 5.27
N ARG A 62 -2.12 3.00 5.43
CA ARG A 62 -2.55 3.68 6.64
C ARG A 62 -2.41 2.78 7.87
N TYR A 63 -2.70 1.49 7.71
CA TYR A 63 -2.46 0.50 8.75
C TYR A 63 -0.98 0.47 9.14
N LEU A 64 -0.08 0.44 8.14
CA LEU A 64 1.36 0.45 8.40
C LEU A 64 1.80 1.73 9.11
N GLU A 65 1.21 2.87 8.76
CA GLU A 65 1.55 4.14 9.40
C GLU A 65 1.22 4.13 10.90
N GLY A 66 0.26 3.33 11.32
CA GLY A 66 -0.07 3.15 12.72
C GLY A 66 0.92 2.26 13.47
N TYR A 67 1.81 1.58 12.76
CA TYR A 67 2.81 0.67 13.33
C TYR A 67 4.15 0.96 12.68
N GLU A 68 4.84 1.96 13.20
CA GLU A 68 6.06 2.50 12.58
C GLU A 68 7.11 1.45 12.26
N ALA A 69 7.32 0.49 13.16
CA ALA A 69 8.31 -0.57 12.92
C ALA A 69 7.95 -1.40 11.69
N ASP A 70 6.66 -1.69 11.49
CA ASP A 70 6.19 -2.42 10.31
C ASP A 70 6.28 -1.56 9.06
N LEU A 71 5.99 -0.27 9.17
CA LEU A 71 6.12 0.64 8.03
C LEU A 71 7.57 0.69 7.53
N VAL A 72 8.52 0.82 8.43
CA VAL A 72 9.95 0.85 8.09
C VAL A 72 10.37 -0.49 7.48
N ALA A 73 9.96 -1.60 8.09
CA ALA A 73 10.31 -2.94 7.60
C ALA A 73 9.71 -3.21 6.22
N ALA A 74 8.46 -2.81 6.00
CA ALA A 74 7.80 -2.98 4.70
C ALA A 74 8.51 -2.16 3.62
N ALA A 75 8.80 -0.91 3.92
CA ALA A 75 9.49 -0.03 2.97
C ALA A 75 10.86 -0.61 2.60
N ASP A 76 11.62 -1.04 3.58
CA ASP A 76 12.94 -1.66 3.35
C ASP A 76 12.82 -2.91 2.47
N ALA A 77 11.84 -3.77 2.78
CA ALA A 77 11.66 -5.02 2.05
C ALA A 77 11.30 -4.82 0.57
N ILE A 78 10.60 -3.75 0.25
CA ILE A 78 10.16 -3.47 -1.13
C ILE A 78 11.08 -2.48 -1.86
N GLY A 79 12.18 -2.07 -1.23
CA GLY A 79 13.12 -1.14 -1.85
C GLY A 79 12.64 0.29 -1.90
N ALA A 80 11.81 0.70 -0.96
CA ALA A 80 11.26 2.05 -0.88
C ALA A 80 11.62 2.69 0.47
N SER A 81 11.16 3.91 0.68
CA SER A 81 11.28 4.59 1.96
C SER A 81 9.90 4.71 2.62
N PRO A 82 9.84 4.89 3.95
CA PRO A 82 8.56 5.17 4.61
C PRO A 82 7.83 6.37 4.00
N ALA A 83 8.57 7.42 3.66
CA ALA A 83 8.00 8.61 3.03
C ALA A 83 7.34 8.29 1.69
N GLN A 84 7.93 7.40 0.90
CA GLN A 84 7.36 6.99 -0.38
C GLN A 84 6.04 6.23 -0.18
N LEU A 85 5.95 5.41 0.85
CA LEU A 85 4.69 4.72 1.17
C LEU A 85 3.61 5.70 1.61
N VAL A 86 3.96 6.68 2.43
CA VAL A 86 3.01 7.72 2.86
C VAL A 86 2.52 8.52 1.65
N ASN A 87 3.42 8.91 0.76
CA ASN A 87 3.07 9.63 -0.46
C ASN A 87 2.17 8.79 -1.37
N ALA A 88 2.42 7.49 -1.45
CA ALA A 88 1.57 6.57 -2.21
C ALA A 88 0.15 6.55 -1.64
N ARG A 89 0.00 6.51 -0.32
CA ARG A 89 -1.32 6.58 0.32
C ARG A 89 -2.04 7.86 -0.05
N ILE A 90 -1.37 8.99 0.05
CA ILE A 90 -1.95 10.28 -0.29
C ILE A 90 -2.45 10.29 -1.73
N GLU A 91 -1.63 9.80 -2.65
CA GLU A 91 -1.98 9.73 -4.06
C GLU A 91 -3.19 8.83 -4.30
N LEU A 92 -3.24 7.68 -3.63
CA LEU A 92 -4.37 6.76 -3.75
C LEU A 92 -5.66 7.37 -3.21
N GLU A 93 -5.58 8.12 -2.12
CA GLU A 93 -6.76 8.78 -1.53
C GLU A 93 -7.31 9.88 -2.43
N ARG A 94 -6.48 10.51 -3.24
CA ARG A 94 -6.94 11.51 -4.20
C ARG A 94 -7.83 10.93 -5.28
N ARG A 95 -7.77 9.62 -5.50
CA ARG A 95 -8.54 8.94 -6.53
C ARG A 95 -9.91 8.48 -6.07
N THR A 96 -10.21 8.62 -4.79
CA THR A 96 -11.47 8.11 -4.22
C THR A 96 -12.50 9.20 -3.89
#